data_3a730361005870b24585e05cad2744c1
#
_entry.id   3a730361005870b24585e05cad2744c1
#
_cell.length_a   1.000
_cell.length_b   1.000
_cell.length_c   1.000
_cell.angle_alpha   90.00
_cell.angle_beta   90.00
_cell.angle_gamma   90.00
#
_symmetry.space_group_name_H-M   'P 1'
#
loop_
_entity.id
_entity.type
_entity.pdbx_description
1 polymer ?
#
loop_
_entity_poly.entity_id
_entity_poly.type
_entity_poly.pdbx_seq_one_letter_code
_entity_poly.pdbx_strand_id
1 'polypeptide(L)'
;MPGITQNGSVSKASIWAGRIISGLVVLFLLFDSAIKVLALAAGVEGTIRVGYPANVVRPIGIVLLACVVLYVIPRTAILGAILLTGYLGGATATMVRMSDPWFLFPVVIGVFAWLGIFLRDERLRTLMPLRSSAP
;
A
#
# COMPACT_ATOMS: atom_id res chain seq x y z
N MET A 1 -33.35 -17.20 -10.95
CA MET A 1 -32.18 -17.85 -10.34
C MET A 1 -31.62 -16.98 -9.24
N PRO A 2 -32.17 -17.12 -8.10
CA PRO A 2 -31.86 -16.16 -7.02
C PRO A 2 -30.41 -16.21 -6.54
N GLY A 3 -29.73 -17.32 -6.64
CA GLY A 3 -28.36 -17.40 -6.18
C GLY A 3 -27.32 -16.74 -7.08
N ILE A 4 -27.68 -16.47 -8.32
CA ILE A 4 -26.71 -15.98 -9.30
C ILE A 4 -26.37 -14.53 -9.07
N THR A 5 -27.32 -13.73 -8.60
CA THR A 5 -27.11 -12.31 -8.40
C THR A 5 -26.13 -12.00 -7.27
N GLN A 6 -25.86 -12.98 -6.44
CA GLN A 6 -24.91 -12.80 -5.32
C GLN A 6 -23.46 -12.92 -5.76
N ASN A 7 -23.24 -13.53 -6.92
CA ASN A 7 -21.87 -13.77 -7.39
C ASN A 7 -21.23 -12.47 -7.83
N GLY A 8 -20.07 -12.16 -7.31
CA GLY A 8 -19.32 -10.96 -7.64
C GLY A 8 -19.70 -9.73 -6.85
N SER A 9 -20.82 -9.75 -6.14
CA SER A 9 -21.17 -8.61 -5.30
C SER A 9 -20.34 -8.61 -4.01
N VAL A 10 -20.03 -7.42 -3.52
CA VAL A 10 -19.24 -7.23 -2.32
C VAL A 10 -20.20 -6.98 -1.16
N SER A 11 -20.09 -7.77 -0.09
CA SER A 11 -20.94 -7.60 1.09
C SER A 11 -20.60 -6.31 1.83
N LYS A 12 -21.53 -5.80 2.62
CA LYS A 12 -21.28 -4.61 3.45
C LYS A 12 -20.14 -4.85 4.43
N ALA A 13 -20.08 -6.05 5.01
CA ALA A 13 -19.01 -6.40 5.94
C ALA A 13 -17.65 -6.36 5.25
N SER A 14 -17.56 -6.87 4.02
CA SER A 14 -16.34 -6.85 3.22
C SER A 14 -15.92 -5.41 2.90
N ILE A 15 -16.87 -4.55 2.51
CA ILE A 15 -16.59 -3.15 2.21
C ILE A 15 -16.04 -2.44 3.44
N TRP A 16 -16.68 -2.62 4.60
CA TRP A 16 -16.23 -1.97 5.82
C TRP A 16 -14.86 -2.48 6.27
N ALA A 17 -14.63 -3.80 6.20
CA ALA A 17 -13.32 -4.37 6.49
C ALA A 17 -12.24 -3.79 5.58
N GLY A 18 -12.53 -3.69 4.28
CA GLY A 18 -11.62 -3.10 3.33
C GLY A 18 -11.32 -1.63 3.63
N ARG A 19 -12.34 -0.85 3.99
CA ARG A 19 -12.15 0.56 4.34
C ARG A 19 -11.31 0.72 5.61
N ILE A 20 -11.54 -0.11 6.62
CA ILE A 20 -10.77 -0.05 7.86
C ILE A 20 -9.31 -0.40 7.59
N ILE A 21 -9.06 -1.48 6.86
CA ILE A 21 -7.70 -1.92 6.55
C ILE A 21 -6.99 -0.85 5.72
N SER A 22 -7.62 -0.35 4.65
CA SER A 22 -7.05 0.71 3.83
C SER A 22 -6.81 1.98 4.63
N GLY A 23 -7.75 2.35 5.51
CA GLY A 23 -7.62 3.52 6.37
C GLY A 23 -6.41 3.45 7.29
N LEU A 24 -6.18 2.29 7.89
CA LEU A 24 -5.01 2.09 8.75
C LEU A 24 -3.71 2.18 7.95
N VAL A 25 -3.68 1.57 6.77
CA VAL A 25 -2.51 1.66 5.87
C VAL A 25 -2.26 3.12 5.49
N VAL A 26 -3.30 3.85 5.09
CA VAL A 26 -3.18 5.25 4.69
C VAL A 26 -2.67 6.11 5.83
N LEU A 27 -3.22 5.94 7.04
CA LEU A 27 -2.76 6.71 8.20
C LEU A 27 -1.29 6.48 8.49
N PHE A 28 -0.86 5.23 8.45
CA PHE A 28 0.55 4.89 8.66
C PHE A 28 1.44 5.52 7.60
N LEU A 29 1.06 5.38 6.33
CA LEU A 29 1.87 5.89 5.21
C LEU A 29 1.85 7.41 5.14
N LEU A 30 0.74 8.06 5.51
CA LEU A 30 0.70 9.52 5.61
C LEU A 30 1.64 10.02 6.68
N PHE A 31 1.66 9.36 7.83
CA PHE A 31 2.59 9.70 8.90
C PHE A 31 4.04 9.55 8.42
N ASP A 32 4.34 8.42 7.80
CA ASP A 32 5.69 8.16 7.30
C ASP A 32 6.11 9.17 6.22
N SER A 33 5.22 9.48 5.29
CA SER A 33 5.52 10.48 4.26
C SER A 33 5.69 11.87 4.86
N ALA A 34 4.89 12.24 5.86
CA ALA A 34 4.97 13.54 6.49
C ALA A 34 6.32 13.76 7.17
N ILE A 35 6.80 12.78 7.94
CA ILE A 35 8.09 12.91 8.62
C ILE A 35 9.25 13.01 7.63
N LYS A 36 9.09 12.42 6.45
CA LYS A 36 10.12 12.48 5.41
C LYS A 36 10.06 13.81 4.63
N VAL A 37 8.86 14.25 4.26
CA VAL A 37 8.71 15.54 3.54
C VAL A 37 9.17 16.69 4.40
N LEU A 38 8.83 16.68 5.69
CA LEU A 38 9.27 17.70 6.64
C LEU A 38 10.71 17.52 7.09
N ALA A 39 11.36 16.43 6.69
CA ALA A 39 12.73 16.09 7.06
C ALA A 39 12.92 16.10 8.59
N LEU A 40 11.95 15.52 9.31
CA LEU A 40 12.06 15.36 10.75
C LEU A 40 13.14 14.35 11.10
N ALA A 41 13.71 14.44 12.30
CA ALA A 41 14.84 13.60 12.71
C ALA A 41 14.57 12.11 12.48
N ALA A 42 13.39 11.62 12.84
CA ALA A 42 13.05 10.21 12.65
C ALA A 42 13.09 9.79 11.19
N GLY A 43 12.59 10.61 10.27
CA GLY A 43 12.60 10.33 8.84
C GLY A 43 14.01 10.35 8.27
N VAL A 44 14.81 11.33 8.68
CA VAL A 44 16.21 11.45 8.23
C VAL A 44 17.03 10.27 8.72
N GLU A 45 16.93 9.95 10.01
CA GLU A 45 17.69 8.86 10.61
C GLU A 45 17.33 7.51 10.01
N GLY A 46 16.02 7.26 9.79
CA GLY A 46 15.56 6.03 9.16
C GLY A 46 16.08 5.88 7.73
N THR A 47 16.13 6.98 6.99
CA THR A 47 16.62 7.00 5.60
C THR A 47 18.14 6.72 5.56
N ILE A 48 18.88 7.34 6.46
CA ILE A 48 20.33 7.13 6.56
C ILE A 48 20.65 5.69 6.98
N ARG A 49 19.87 5.15 7.91
CA ARG A 49 20.05 3.79 8.41
C ARG A 49 20.00 2.76 7.28
N VAL A 50 19.16 2.97 6.29
CA VAL A 50 19.03 2.04 5.16
C VAL A 50 19.96 2.39 4.00
N GLY A 51 20.93 3.28 4.22
CA GLY A 51 22.00 3.52 3.28
C GLY A 51 21.82 4.66 2.31
N TYR A 52 20.77 5.45 2.45
CA TYR A 52 20.56 6.64 1.61
C TYR A 52 21.17 7.88 2.25
N PRO A 53 21.64 8.84 1.42
CA PRO A 53 22.08 10.12 1.97
C PRO A 53 20.88 10.95 2.45
N ALA A 54 21.13 11.87 3.38
CA ALA A 54 20.07 12.69 3.97
C ALA A 54 19.32 13.55 2.96
N ASN A 55 19.95 13.94 1.86
CA ASN A 55 19.33 14.83 0.88
C ASN A 55 18.22 14.16 0.06
N VAL A 56 18.07 12.84 0.12
CA VAL A 56 16.98 12.15 -0.60
C VAL A 56 15.76 11.91 0.27
N VAL A 57 15.79 12.27 1.55
CA VAL A 57 14.65 12.01 2.44
C VAL A 57 13.39 12.69 1.95
N ARG A 58 13.46 13.95 1.57
CA ARG A 58 12.29 14.67 1.04
C ARG A 58 11.76 14.12 -0.27
N PRO A 59 12.60 13.89 -1.29
CA PRO A 59 12.13 13.25 -2.52
C PRO A 59 11.44 11.91 -2.27
N ILE A 60 11.98 11.08 -1.39
CA ILE A 60 11.37 9.79 -1.04
C ILE A 60 10.00 10.02 -0.42
N GLY A 61 9.90 10.97 0.52
CA GLY A 61 8.63 11.32 1.14
C GLY A 61 7.59 11.84 0.16
N ILE A 62 8.01 12.67 -0.81
CA ILE A 62 7.13 13.20 -1.83
C ILE A 62 6.60 12.08 -2.73
N VAL A 63 7.47 11.17 -3.15
CA VAL A 63 7.05 10.01 -3.96
C VAL A 63 6.03 9.16 -3.20
N LEU A 64 6.30 8.88 -1.94
CA LEU A 64 5.37 8.11 -1.11
C LEU A 64 4.03 8.85 -0.98
N LEU A 65 4.07 10.15 -0.71
CA LEU A 65 2.85 10.94 -0.58
C LEU A 65 2.02 10.89 -1.86
N ALA A 66 2.66 11.03 -3.03
CA ALA A 66 1.98 10.93 -4.31
C ALA A 66 1.30 9.57 -4.48
N CYS A 67 1.98 8.49 -4.11
CA CYS A 67 1.41 7.15 -4.17
C CYS A 67 0.18 7.02 -3.27
N VAL A 68 0.26 7.57 -2.06
CA VAL A 68 -0.85 7.50 -1.10
C VAL A 68 -2.05 8.31 -1.59
N VAL A 69 -1.81 9.50 -2.15
CA VAL A 69 -2.88 10.33 -2.71
C VAL A 69 -3.62 9.58 -3.81
N LEU A 70 -2.88 8.96 -4.73
CA LEU A 70 -3.49 8.15 -5.79
C LEU A 70 -4.27 6.97 -5.24
N TYR A 71 -3.77 6.35 -4.19
CA TYR A 71 -4.43 5.22 -3.53
C TYR A 71 -5.76 5.62 -2.89
N VAL A 72 -5.82 6.82 -2.32
CA VAL A 72 -7.03 7.32 -1.63
C VAL A 72 -8.14 7.69 -2.62
N ILE A 73 -7.78 8.20 -3.80
CA ILE A 73 -8.75 8.61 -4.81
C ILE A 73 -9.37 7.36 -5.45
N PRO A 74 -10.71 7.19 -5.42
CA PRO A 74 -11.32 5.95 -5.93
C PRO A 74 -11.00 5.64 -7.39
N ARG A 75 -10.89 6.64 -8.23
CA ARG A 75 -10.60 6.43 -9.66
C ARG A 75 -9.19 5.91 -9.90
N THR A 76 -8.24 6.25 -9.03
CA THR A 76 -6.84 5.91 -9.20
C THR A 76 -6.33 4.97 -8.11
N ALA A 77 -7.24 4.39 -7.31
CA ALA A 77 -6.84 3.55 -6.18
C ALA A 77 -5.99 2.36 -6.61
N ILE A 78 -6.36 1.69 -7.70
CA ILE A 78 -5.60 0.53 -8.18
C ILE A 78 -4.24 0.97 -8.69
N LEU A 79 -4.17 2.09 -9.44
CA LEU A 79 -2.89 2.65 -9.85
C LEU A 79 -2.03 3.01 -8.65
N GLY A 80 -2.63 3.62 -7.63
CA GLY A 80 -1.93 3.93 -6.39
C GLY A 80 -1.38 2.70 -5.71
N ALA A 81 -2.15 1.61 -5.69
CA ALA A 81 -1.69 0.34 -5.12
C ALA A 81 -0.50 -0.24 -5.90
N ILE A 82 -0.53 -0.14 -7.23
CA ILE A 82 0.58 -0.59 -8.06
C ILE A 82 1.84 0.21 -7.74
N LEU A 83 1.72 1.53 -7.67
CA LEU A 83 2.86 2.39 -7.37
C LEU A 83 3.37 2.18 -5.94
N LEU A 84 2.47 1.96 -4.99
CA LEU A 84 2.85 1.60 -3.62
C LEU A 84 3.59 0.27 -3.57
N THR A 85 3.18 -0.69 -4.40
CA THR A 85 3.88 -1.97 -4.49
C THR A 85 5.33 -1.75 -4.91
N GLY A 86 5.55 -0.89 -5.91
CA GLY A 86 6.91 -0.53 -6.33
C GLY A 86 7.69 0.15 -5.22
N TYR A 87 7.09 1.12 -4.54
CA TYR A 87 7.74 1.83 -3.44
C TYR A 87 8.10 0.87 -2.30
N LEU A 88 7.15 0.07 -1.86
CA LEU A 88 7.35 -0.86 -0.74
C LEU A 88 8.29 -1.99 -1.11
N GLY A 89 8.28 -2.44 -2.35
CA GLY A 89 9.25 -3.40 -2.87
C GLY A 89 10.66 -2.83 -2.84
N GLY A 90 10.82 -1.57 -3.23
CA GLY A 90 12.09 -0.87 -3.13
C GLY A 90 12.57 -0.75 -1.68
N ALA A 91 11.66 -0.42 -0.76
CA ALA A 91 11.96 -0.35 0.66
C ALA A 91 12.42 -1.71 1.19
N THR A 92 11.72 -2.78 0.82
CA THR A 92 12.07 -4.14 1.21
C THR A 92 13.47 -4.51 0.71
N ALA A 93 13.73 -4.27 -0.58
CA ALA A 93 15.03 -4.58 -1.17
C ALA A 93 16.17 -3.81 -0.49
N THR A 94 15.92 -2.55 -0.17
CA THR A 94 16.90 -1.71 0.54
C THR A 94 17.19 -2.28 1.92
N MET A 95 16.16 -2.66 2.66
CA MET A 95 16.34 -3.24 3.99
C MET A 95 17.06 -4.56 3.95
N VAL A 96 16.75 -5.43 2.98
CA VAL A 96 17.46 -6.70 2.80
C VAL A 96 18.95 -6.43 2.52
N ARG A 97 19.24 -5.48 1.65
CA ARG A 97 20.62 -5.13 1.32
C ARG A 97 21.40 -4.68 2.55
N MET A 98 20.73 -4.00 3.47
CA MET A 98 21.35 -3.52 4.70
C MET A 98 21.27 -4.52 5.85
N SER A 99 20.80 -5.74 5.57
CA SER A 99 20.62 -6.79 6.59
C SER A 99 19.70 -6.36 7.73
N ASP A 100 18.72 -5.53 7.44
CA ASP A 100 17.76 -5.07 8.44
C ASP A 100 16.75 -6.19 8.72
N PRO A 101 16.55 -6.59 9.99
CA PRO A 101 15.61 -7.67 10.31
C PRO A 101 14.14 -7.32 10.04
N TRP A 102 13.81 -6.04 9.88
CA TRP A 102 12.46 -5.56 9.64
C TRP A 102 12.09 -5.50 8.16
N PHE A 103 12.81 -6.20 7.30
CA PHE A 103 12.58 -6.14 5.86
C PHE A 103 11.20 -6.64 5.44
N LEU A 104 10.52 -7.46 6.26
CA LEU A 104 9.17 -7.94 5.97
C LEU A 104 8.08 -6.91 6.30
N PHE A 105 8.41 -5.87 7.05
CA PHE A 105 7.41 -4.86 7.43
C PHE A 105 6.79 -4.16 6.22
N PRO A 106 7.58 -3.67 5.24
CA PRO A 106 6.98 -3.10 4.02
C PRO A 106 6.15 -4.10 3.22
N VAL A 107 6.55 -5.37 3.23
CA VAL A 107 5.77 -6.43 2.55
C VAL A 107 4.39 -6.55 3.18
N VAL A 108 4.32 -6.57 4.51
CA VAL A 108 3.06 -6.66 5.24
C VAL A 108 2.16 -5.46 4.92
N ILE A 109 2.73 -4.25 4.89
CA ILE A 109 1.98 -3.05 4.52
C ILE A 109 1.42 -3.18 3.11
N GLY A 110 2.22 -3.67 2.17
CA GLY A 110 1.77 -3.88 0.79
C GLY A 110 0.64 -4.90 0.68
N VAL A 111 0.74 -5.99 1.42
CA VAL A 111 -0.32 -7.00 1.46
C VAL A 111 -1.63 -6.37 1.96
N PHE A 112 -1.58 -5.59 3.04
CA PHE A 112 -2.78 -4.94 3.56
C PHE A 112 -3.31 -3.87 2.62
N ALA A 113 -2.45 -3.15 1.91
CA ALA A 113 -2.90 -2.18 0.92
C ALA A 113 -3.73 -2.84 -0.18
N TRP A 114 -3.26 -3.96 -0.70
CA TRP A 114 -3.99 -4.72 -1.72
C TRP A 114 -5.24 -5.40 -1.15
N LEU A 115 -5.13 -5.97 0.04
CA LEU A 115 -6.27 -6.60 0.70
C LEU A 115 -7.40 -5.61 0.93
N GLY A 116 -7.06 -4.40 1.35
CA GLY A 116 -8.06 -3.35 1.56
C GLY A 116 -8.86 -3.06 0.30
N ILE A 117 -8.20 -2.91 -0.84
CA ILE A 117 -8.89 -2.69 -2.11
C ILE A 117 -9.66 -3.93 -2.54
N PHE A 118 -9.04 -5.10 -2.41
CA PHE A 118 -9.67 -6.36 -2.81
C PHE A 118 -11.00 -6.58 -2.09
N LEU A 119 -11.06 -6.24 -0.81
CA LEU A 119 -12.28 -6.42 -0.02
C LEU A 119 -13.38 -5.42 -0.36
N ARG A 120 -13.05 -4.26 -0.89
CA ARG A 120 -14.02 -3.18 -1.11
C ARG A 120 -14.28 -2.82 -2.57
N ASP A 121 -13.52 -3.36 -3.52
CA ASP A 121 -13.66 -3.02 -4.95
C ASP A 121 -13.87 -4.28 -5.78
N GLU A 122 -15.07 -4.38 -6.35
CA GLU A 122 -15.42 -5.51 -7.22
C GLU A 122 -14.54 -5.56 -8.48
N ARG A 123 -14.18 -4.39 -9.01
CA ARG A 123 -13.39 -4.33 -10.24
C ARG A 123 -12.05 -5.01 -10.06
N LEU A 124 -11.43 -4.82 -8.88
CA LEU A 124 -10.15 -5.45 -8.61
C LEU A 124 -10.29 -6.97 -8.58
N ARG A 125 -11.38 -7.48 -8.02
CA ARG A 125 -11.60 -8.93 -7.95
C ARG A 125 -11.66 -9.56 -9.34
N THR A 126 -12.23 -8.84 -10.31
CA THR A 126 -12.29 -9.34 -11.69
C THR A 126 -10.96 -9.20 -12.42
N LEU A 127 -10.13 -8.25 -12.01
CA LEU A 127 -8.83 -7.99 -12.63
C LEU A 127 -7.70 -8.84 -12.05
N MET A 128 -7.90 -9.41 -10.87
CA MET A 128 -6.87 -10.23 -10.24
C MET A 128 -6.56 -11.46 -11.10
N PRO A 129 -5.25 -11.78 -11.27
CA PRO A 129 -4.86 -12.90 -12.12
C PRO A 129 -5.09 -14.26 -11.47
N LEU A 130 -6.00 -14.34 -10.53
CA LEU A 130 -6.34 -15.59 -9.87
C LEU A 130 -7.45 -16.28 -10.65
N ARG A 131 -7.17 -17.47 -11.13
CA ARG A 131 -8.14 -18.23 -11.90
C ARG A 131 -9.26 -18.75 -11.00
N SER A 132 -10.47 -18.66 -11.53
CA SER A 132 -11.59 -19.35 -10.92
C SER A 132 -11.39 -20.86 -11.08
N SER A 133 -11.84 -21.64 -10.10
CA SER A 133 -11.85 -23.10 -10.19
C SER A 133 -12.90 -23.61 -11.17
N ALA A 134 -13.86 -22.78 -11.55
CA ALA A 134 -14.88 -23.16 -12.51
C ALA A 134 -14.29 -23.28 -13.92
N PRO A 135 -14.65 -24.31 -14.69
CA PRO A 135 -14.19 -24.45 -16.05
C PRO A 135 -14.74 -23.40 -16.98
#